data_158a3da31cae92edaf4dc365e8459576
#
_entry.id   158a3da31cae92edaf4dc365e8459576
#
_cell.length_a   1.000
_cell.length_b   1.000
_cell.length_c   1.000
_cell.angle_alpha   90.00
_cell.angle_beta   90.00
_cell.angle_gamma   90.00
#
_symmetry.space_group_name_H-M   'P 1'
#
loop_
_entity.id
_entity.type
_entity.pdbx_description
1 polymer ?
#
loop_
_entity_poly.entity_id
_entity_poly.type
_entity_poly.pdbx_seq_one_letter_code
_entity_poly.pdbx_strand_id
1 'polypeptide(L)'
;MTAVTTRTVEYAADGLTMAGYLALPAGAARRPAVLLGPEGIGLSDVERRRADALAELGYVTLAFDLHGGRYLSDPEEMLARCLPLLADPDRMRGIGHAALDVLRAEPRTDPDRIAAVGYGTGGAIGLELGRDGVGLRAIGTVNATTTGRPGEAANIRCPVWAGVGSEDPIMPPAQRDAFTAEMQAAGVDWRLTVYGGALHAFHHPPVDHPTVPGVGHHPRHARRAWRDVVDLLAECVPVEGGLGA
;
A
#
# COMPACT_ATOMS: atom_id res chain seq x y z
N MET A 1 3.00 23.12 10.81
CA MET A 1 2.62 22.27 9.66
C MET A 1 3.61 22.54 8.55
N THR A 2 4.33 21.54 8.11
CA THR A 2 5.28 21.65 7.00
C THR A 2 4.48 21.81 5.71
N ALA A 3 4.83 22.79 4.85
CA ALA A 3 4.09 23.03 3.61
C ALA A 3 4.24 21.82 2.66
N VAL A 4 3.15 21.14 2.35
CA VAL A 4 3.09 20.04 1.37
C VAL A 4 2.69 20.61 0.02
N THR A 5 3.37 20.18 -1.05
CA THR A 5 3.01 20.50 -2.42
C THR A 5 2.49 19.24 -3.10
N THR A 6 1.36 19.35 -3.78
CA THR A 6 0.72 18.20 -4.42
C THR A 6 0.46 18.43 -5.90
N ARG A 7 0.46 17.35 -6.68
CA ARG A 7 0.10 17.40 -8.11
C ARG A 7 -0.38 16.02 -8.58
N THR A 8 -1.21 16.01 -9.59
CA THR A 8 -1.52 14.80 -10.34
C THR A 8 -0.36 14.48 -11.28
N VAL A 9 -0.03 13.19 -11.41
CA VAL A 9 0.97 12.69 -12.37
C VAL A 9 0.31 11.64 -13.24
N GLU A 10 0.34 11.88 -14.54
CA GLU A 10 -0.17 10.92 -15.52
C GLU A 10 0.95 9.97 -15.98
N TYR A 11 0.62 8.68 -16.12
CA TYR A 11 1.52 7.66 -16.62
C TYR A 11 0.73 6.50 -17.22
N ALA A 12 1.36 5.72 -18.11
CA ALA A 12 0.72 4.59 -18.75
C ALA A 12 0.93 3.30 -17.92
N ALA A 13 -0.14 2.58 -17.61
CA ALA A 13 -0.08 1.23 -17.04
C ALA A 13 -1.36 0.46 -17.39
N ASP A 14 -1.27 -0.87 -17.53
CA ASP A 14 -2.42 -1.76 -17.74
C ASP A 14 -3.35 -1.33 -18.91
N GLY A 15 -2.77 -0.76 -19.96
CA GLY A 15 -3.52 -0.25 -21.12
C GLY A 15 -4.33 1.04 -20.85
N LEU A 16 -4.12 1.70 -19.71
CA LEU A 16 -4.82 2.91 -19.29
C LEU A 16 -3.83 4.07 -19.10
N THR A 17 -4.33 5.30 -19.17
CA THR A 17 -3.65 6.47 -18.61
C THR A 17 -4.03 6.59 -17.16
N MET A 18 -3.10 6.28 -16.27
CA MET A 18 -3.26 6.39 -14.83
C MET A 18 -3.07 7.83 -14.37
N ALA A 19 -3.77 8.22 -13.29
CA ALA A 19 -3.72 9.55 -12.70
C ALA A 19 -3.33 9.45 -11.21
N GLY A 20 -2.03 9.30 -10.93
CA GLY A 20 -1.50 9.22 -9.58
C GLY A 20 -1.48 10.57 -8.86
N TYR A 21 -1.50 10.55 -7.53
CA TYR A 21 -1.40 11.73 -6.69
C TYR A 21 -0.04 11.78 -6.00
N LEU A 22 0.79 12.73 -6.39
CA LEU A 22 2.11 12.95 -5.82
C LEU A 22 2.06 14.05 -4.77
N ALA A 23 2.44 13.71 -3.53
CA ALA A 23 2.58 14.63 -2.41
C ALA A 23 4.07 14.75 -2.04
N LEU A 24 4.52 15.99 -1.90
CA LEU A 24 5.92 16.32 -1.76
C LEU A 24 6.13 17.14 -0.47
N PRO A 25 7.09 16.75 0.40
CA PRO A 25 7.44 17.51 1.59
C PRO A 25 8.05 18.86 1.23
N ALA A 26 8.14 19.77 2.18
CA ALA A 26 8.82 21.04 1.97
C ALA A 26 10.31 20.87 1.66
N GLY A 27 10.86 21.81 0.90
CA GLY A 27 12.28 21.85 0.52
C GLY A 27 12.60 21.09 -0.75
N ALA A 28 13.86 21.19 -1.21
CA ALA A 28 14.32 20.62 -2.46
C ALA A 28 15.24 19.39 -2.30
N ALA A 29 15.57 19.02 -1.07
CA ALA A 29 16.47 17.89 -0.80
C ALA A 29 15.81 16.55 -1.18
N ARG A 30 16.63 15.58 -1.59
CA ARG A 30 16.19 14.19 -1.75
C ARG A 30 15.73 13.61 -0.42
N ARG A 31 14.64 12.86 -0.46
CA ARG A 31 13.97 12.27 0.70
C ARG A 31 13.66 10.80 0.44
N PRO A 32 13.56 10.00 1.50
CA PRO A 32 12.96 8.67 1.37
C PRO A 32 11.54 8.80 0.81
N ALA A 33 11.09 7.76 0.11
CA ALA A 33 9.84 7.81 -0.60
C ALA A 33 8.92 6.64 -0.27
N VAL A 34 7.63 6.86 -0.46
CA VAL A 34 6.58 5.87 -0.25
C VAL A 34 5.75 5.70 -1.52
N LEU A 35 5.72 4.49 -2.04
CA LEU A 35 4.76 4.06 -3.04
C LEU A 35 3.48 3.65 -2.31
N LEU A 36 2.44 4.48 -2.36
CA LEU A 36 1.19 4.27 -1.62
C LEU A 36 0.13 3.66 -2.52
N GLY A 37 -0.28 2.43 -2.20
CA GLY A 37 -1.27 1.68 -2.96
C GLY A 37 -2.69 1.85 -2.43
N PRO A 38 -3.68 2.10 -3.30
CA PRO A 38 -5.07 2.30 -2.91
C PRO A 38 -5.81 0.99 -2.68
N GLU A 39 -7.00 1.10 -2.10
CA GLU A 39 -8.00 0.03 -2.09
C GLU A 39 -8.47 -0.34 -3.51
N GLY A 40 -9.15 -1.49 -3.64
CA GLY A 40 -9.72 -1.94 -4.90
C GLY A 40 -10.71 -0.98 -5.57
N ILE A 41 -11.27 -0.06 -4.81
CA ILE A 41 -12.14 1.02 -5.33
C ILE A 41 -11.37 2.11 -6.08
N GLY A 42 -10.02 2.11 -5.99
CA GLY A 42 -9.17 3.10 -6.64
C GLY A 42 -8.75 4.27 -5.75
N LEU A 43 -8.08 5.24 -6.34
CA LEU A 43 -7.50 6.39 -5.64
C LEU A 43 -8.58 7.35 -5.17
N SER A 44 -8.83 7.38 -3.87
CA SER A 44 -9.83 8.22 -3.20
C SER A 44 -9.21 9.38 -2.40
N ASP A 45 -10.04 10.21 -1.81
CA ASP A 45 -9.59 11.25 -0.88
C ASP A 45 -8.95 10.68 0.39
N VAL A 46 -9.20 9.41 0.71
CA VAL A 46 -8.56 8.75 1.85
C VAL A 46 -7.07 8.54 1.58
N GLU A 47 -6.73 8.03 0.40
CA GLU A 47 -5.34 7.84 -0.01
C GLU A 47 -4.63 9.16 -0.23
N ARG A 48 -5.32 10.19 -0.78
CA ARG A 48 -4.76 11.54 -0.91
C ARG A 48 -4.38 12.12 0.46
N ARG A 49 -5.29 12.06 1.45
CA ARG A 49 -4.98 12.51 2.83
C ARG A 49 -3.84 11.71 3.49
N ARG A 50 -3.73 10.41 3.20
CA ARG A 50 -2.60 9.59 3.68
C ARG A 50 -1.29 10.02 3.04
N ALA A 51 -1.31 10.30 1.73
CA ALA A 51 -0.15 10.81 1.02
C ALA A 51 0.30 12.16 1.57
N ASP A 52 -0.64 13.07 1.85
CA ASP A 52 -0.35 14.36 2.47
C ASP A 52 0.25 14.18 3.87
N ALA A 53 -0.32 13.30 4.70
CA ALA A 53 0.19 13.02 6.03
C ALA A 53 1.61 12.41 6.01
N LEU A 54 1.92 11.53 5.04
CA LEU A 54 3.26 11.00 4.85
C LEU A 54 4.23 12.09 4.37
N ALA A 55 3.78 12.99 3.50
CA ALA A 55 4.59 14.13 3.06
C ALA A 55 4.85 15.13 4.21
N GLU A 56 3.90 15.35 5.11
CA GLU A 56 4.10 16.12 6.34
C GLU A 56 5.18 15.49 7.26
N LEU A 57 5.27 14.15 7.26
CA LEU A 57 6.32 13.41 7.96
C LEU A 57 7.68 13.44 7.23
N GLY A 58 7.73 13.99 5.99
CA GLY A 58 8.96 14.17 5.23
C GLY A 58 9.22 13.15 4.12
N TYR A 59 8.26 12.31 3.77
CA TYR A 59 8.37 11.34 2.68
C TYR A 59 7.87 11.93 1.35
N VAL A 60 8.58 11.70 0.26
CA VAL A 60 8.00 11.86 -1.08
C VAL A 60 6.99 10.72 -1.27
N THR A 61 5.73 11.02 -1.51
CA THR A 61 4.69 10.00 -1.57
C THR A 61 3.93 10.04 -2.88
N LEU A 62 3.93 8.93 -3.62
CA LEU A 62 3.06 8.72 -4.78
C LEU A 62 1.93 7.76 -4.40
N ALA A 63 0.71 8.28 -4.25
CA ALA A 63 -0.47 7.43 -4.23
C ALA A 63 -0.81 7.08 -5.69
N PHE A 64 -0.61 5.81 -6.06
CA PHE A 64 -0.80 5.39 -7.43
C PHE A 64 -2.27 5.07 -7.75
N ASP A 65 -2.59 5.06 -9.04
CA ASP A 65 -3.93 4.78 -9.54
C ASP A 65 -4.04 3.35 -10.07
N LEU A 66 -5.26 2.80 -10.05
CA LEU A 66 -5.60 1.45 -10.53
C LEU A 66 -6.55 1.45 -11.73
N HIS A 67 -7.26 2.54 -11.97
CA HIS A 67 -8.45 2.53 -12.82
C HIS A 67 -8.52 3.69 -13.83
N GLY A 68 -7.39 4.32 -14.16
CA GLY A 68 -7.35 5.45 -15.10
C GLY A 68 -8.07 6.69 -14.56
N GLY A 69 -7.82 7.05 -13.31
CA GLY A 69 -8.43 8.19 -12.64
C GLY A 69 -9.88 7.95 -12.16
N ARG A 70 -10.40 6.75 -12.30
CA ARG A 70 -11.77 6.42 -11.89
C ARG A 70 -11.82 5.94 -10.44
N TYR A 71 -12.86 6.35 -9.74
CA TYR A 71 -13.27 5.79 -8.45
C TYR A 71 -14.46 4.86 -8.67
N LEU A 72 -14.35 3.60 -8.25
CA LEU A 72 -15.37 2.58 -8.46
C LEU A 72 -16.29 2.50 -7.25
N SER A 73 -17.41 3.21 -7.30
CA SER A 73 -18.41 3.20 -6.23
C SER A 73 -19.39 2.03 -6.31
N ASP A 74 -19.53 1.40 -7.48
CA ASP A 74 -20.33 0.21 -7.68
C ASP A 74 -19.54 -1.03 -7.28
N PRO A 75 -19.98 -1.82 -6.27
CA PRO A 75 -19.31 -3.04 -5.84
C PRO A 75 -19.17 -4.10 -6.93
N GLU A 76 -20.15 -4.25 -7.83
CA GLU A 76 -20.09 -5.23 -8.91
C GLU A 76 -19.01 -4.84 -9.93
N GLU A 77 -18.96 -3.57 -10.32
CA GLU A 77 -17.91 -3.08 -11.20
C GLU A 77 -16.52 -3.20 -10.56
N MET A 78 -16.41 -2.85 -9.27
CA MET A 78 -15.16 -2.97 -8.53
C MET A 78 -14.67 -4.42 -8.50
N LEU A 79 -15.53 -5.39 -8.17
CA LEU A 79 -15.18 -6.80 -8.15
C LEU A 79 -14.80 -7.30 -9.55
N ALA A 80 -15.56 -6.92 -10.58
CA ALA A 80 -15.28 -7.30 -11.96
C ALA A 80 -13.91 -6.83 -12.46
N ARG A 81 -13.38 -5.73 -11.92
CA ARG A 81 -12.04 -5.22 -12.25
C ARG A 81 -10.94 -5.77 -11.34
N CYS A 82 -11.21 -5.89 -10.04
CA CYS A 82 -10.19 -6.28 -9.07
C CYS A 82 -9.92 -7.79 -9.04
N LEU A 83 -10.94 -8.64 -9.19
CA LEU A 83 -10.71 -10.09 -9.11
C LEU A 83 -9.79 -10.62 -10.22
N PRO A 84 -9.94 -10.24 -11.52
CA PRO A 84 -8.98 -10.61 -12.55
C PRO A 84 -7.58 -10.04 -12.32
N LEU A 85 -7.48 -8.82 -11.76
CA LEU A 85 -6.19 -8.21 -11.44
C LEU A 85 -5.48 -8.99 -10.31
N LEU A 86 -6.17 -9.30 -9.23
CA LEU A 86 -5.62 -10.06 -8.10
C LEU A 86 -5.26 -11.50 -8.47
N ALA A 87 -5.87 -12.07 -9.51
CA ALA A 87 -5.54 -13.38 -10.04
C ALA A 87 -4.33 -13.37 -11.01
N ASP A 88 -3.82 -12.20 -11.38
CA ASP A 88 -2.73 -12.03 -12.34
C ASP A 88 -1.54 -11.26 -11.71
N PRO A 89 -0.58 -11.97 -11.10
CA PRO A 89 0.60 -11.35 -10.50
C PRO A 89 1.42 -10.51 -11.48
N ASP A 90 1.55 -10.92 -12.74
CA ASP A 90 2.35 -10.18 -13.72
C ASP A 90 1.70 -8.84 -14.07
N ARG A 91 0.38 -8.82 -14.15
CA ARG A 91 -0.39 -7.60 -14.34
C ARG A 91 -0.28 -6.66 -13.13
N MET A 92 -0.36 -7.20 -11.90
CA MET A 92 -0.13 -6.43 -10.68
C MET A 92 1.27 -5.81 -10.65
N ARG A 93 2.30 -6.60 -10.99
CA ARG A 93 3.69 -6.14 -11.10
C ARG A 93 3.83 -5.03 -12.15
N GLY A 94 3.23 -5.19 -13.32
CA GLY A 94 3.25 -4.16 -14.37
C GLY A 94 2.71 -2.81 -13.91
N ILE A 95 1.58 -2.79 -13.18
CA ILE A 95 1.03 -1.56 -12.58
C ILE A 95 1.98 -1.01 -11.51
N GLY A 96 2.49 -1.86 -10.64
CA GLY A 96 3.41 -1.46 -9.57
C GLY A 96 4.71 -0.88 -10.10
N HIS A 97 5.32 -1.49 -11.12
CA HIS A 97 6.55 -0.99 -11.76
C HIS A 97 6.33 0.37 -12.41
N ALA A 98 5.26 0.53 -13.19
CA ALA A 98 4.96 1.81 -13.84
C ALA A 98 4.83 2.96 -12.82
N ALA A 99 4.14 2.71 -11.70
CA ALA A 99 4.02 3.69 -10.63
C ALA A 99 5.36 3.94 -9.90
N LEU A 100 6.15 2.88 -9.69
CA LEU A 100 7.46 2.99 -9.05
C LEU A 100 8.45 3.77 -9.92
N ASP A 101 8.41 3.62 -11.23
CA ASP A 101 9.26 4.38 -12.15
C ASP A 101 8.92 5.88 -12.11
N VAL A 102 7.64 6.23 -12.01
CA VAL A 102 7.22 7.63 -11.77
C VAL A 102 7.80 8.16 -10.47
N LEU A 103 7.72 7.39 -9.39
CA LEU A 103 8.25 7.81 -8.09
C LEU A 103 9.77 7.95 -8.11
N ARG A 104 10.50 7.04 -8.78
CA ARG A 104 11.95 7.10 -8.96
C ARG A 104 12.39 8.29 -9.80
N ALA A 105 11.59 8.66 -10.80
CA ALA A 105 11.87 9.79 -11.68
C ALA A 105 11.65 11.17 -11.01
N GLU A 106 10.96 11.24 -9.87
CA GLU A 106 10.81 12.48 -9.11
C GLU A 106 12.17 12.92 -8.55
N PRO A 107 12.68 14.12 -8.90
CA PRO A 107 14.03 14.58 -8.52
C PRO A 107 14.31 14.59 -7.01
N ARG A 108 13.26 14.71 -6.19
CA ARG A 108 13.36 14.72 -4.73
C ARG A 108 13.27 13.33 -4.11
N THR A 109 13.03 12.29 -4.90
CA THR A 109 13.08 10.91 -4.43
C THR A 109 14.52 10.44 -4.26
N ASP A 110 14.82 9.83 -3.13
CA ASP A 110 15.99 8.98 -2.96
C ASP A 110 15.62 7.56 -3.46
N PRO A 111 16.12 7.13 -4.62
CA PRO A 111 15.71 5.88 -5.25
C PRO A 111 16.15 4.63 -4.48
N ASP A 112 17.13 4.77 -3.59
CA ASP A 112 17.63 3.68 -2.74
C ASP A 112 16.85 3.55 -1.43
N ARG A 113 15.92 4.46 -1.15
CA ARG A 113 15.15 4.54 0.10
C ARG A 113 13.65 4.62 -0.17
N ILE A 114 13.11 3.61 -0.86
CA ILE A 114 11.67 3.52 -1.20
C ILE A 114 11.03 2.37 -0.42
N ALA A 115 9.92 2.66 0.24
CA ALA A 115 9.03 1.67 0.82
C ALA A 115 7.72 1.59 0.02
N ALA A 116 7.09 0.42 0.00
CA ALA A 116 5.72 0.25 -0.48
C ALA A 116 4.77 0.13 0.71
N VAL A 117 3.71 0.93 0.73
CA VAL A 117 2.61 0.82 1.68
C VAL A 117 1.32 0.73 0.90
N GLY A 118 0.45 -0.22 1.22
CA GLY A 118 -0.77 -0.37 0.44
C GLY A 118 -1.95 -0.92 1.23
N TYR A 119 -3.11 -0.64 0.71
CA TYR A 119 -4.40 -1.04 1.27
C TYR A 119 -5.12 -1.92 0.26
N GLY A 120 -5.70 -3.04 0.71
CA GLY A 120 -6.38 -3.99 -0.17
C GLY A 120 -5.56 -4.37 -1.40
N THR A 121 -6.05 -4.08 -2.60
CA THR A 121 -5.40 -4.37 -3.88
C THR A 121 -4.02 -3.69 -4.00
N GLY A 122 -3.89 -2.45 -3.56
CA GLY A 122 -2.61 -1.74 -3.56
C GLY A 122 -1.56 -2.38 -2.64
N GLY A 123 -2.00 -2.99 -1.53
CA GLY A 123 -1.13 -3.77 -0.65
C GLY A 123 -0.66 -5.06 -1.30
N ALA A 124 -1.54 -5.76 -2.04
CA ALA A 124 -1.17 -6.94 -2.81
C ALA A 124 -0.12 -6.61 -3.89
N ILE A 125 -0.28 -5.48 -4.60
CA ILE A 125 0.71 -4.99 -5.57
C ILE A 125 2.07 -4.72 -4.90
N GLY A 126 2.09 -4.12 -3.71
CA GLY A 126 3.32 -3.92 -2.95
C GLY A 126 4.04 -5.23 -2.61
N LEU A 127 3.30 -6.27 -2.21
CA LEU A 127 3.83 -7.61 -1.97
C LEU A 127 4.38 -8.24 -3.27
N GLU A 128 3.66 -8.09 -4.38
CA GLU A 128 4.09 -8.63 -5.67
C GLU A 128 5.36 -7.95 -6.19
N LEU A 129 5.56 -6.64 -5.99
CA LEU A 129 6.82 -5.97 -6.26
C LEU A 129 7.97 -6.57 -5.43
N GLY A 130 7.74 -6.88 -4.15
CA GLY A 130 8.72 -7.55 -3.32
C GLY A 130 9.06 -8.96 -3.81
N ARG A 131 8.05 -9.76 -4.20
CA ARG A 131 8.21 -11.10 -4.79
C ARG A 131 8.92 -11.08 -6.14
N ASP A 132 8.78 -9.99 -6.89
CA ASP A 132 9.51 -9.75 -8.14
C ASP A 132 10.97 -9.31 -7.91
N GLY A 133 11.38 -9.16 -6.65
CA GLY A 133 12.77 -8.82 -6.29
C GLY A 133 13.10 -7.34 -6.40
N VAL A 134 12.09 -6.47 -6.46
CA VAL A 134 12.32 -5.02 -6.42
C VAL A 134 12.99 -4.63 -5.11
N GLY A 135 14.04 -3.82 -5.19
CA GLY A 135 14.82 -3.36 -4.04
C GLY A 135 14.09 -2.35 -3.15
N LEU A 136 12.92 -2.74 -2.62
CA LEU A 136 12.20 -1.96 -1.60
C LEU A 136 12.90 -2.08 -0.24
N ARG A 137 12.72 -1.06 0.59
CA ARG A 137 13.28 -1.02 1.96
C ARG A 137 12.30 -1.52 3.01
N ALA A 138 11.01 -1.49 2.72
CA ALA A 138 9.94 -2.07 3.53
C ALA A 138 8.69 -2.29 2.69
N ILE A 139 7.87 -3.23 3.12
CA ILE A 139 6.52 -3.45 2.58
C ILE A 139 5.54 -3.46 3.75
N GLY A 140 4.58 -2.54 3.74
CA GLY A 140 3.48 -2.48 4.69
C GLY A 140 2.14 -2.71 4.00
N THR A 141 1.32 -3.63 4.51
CA THR A 141 0.00 -3.91 3.92
C THR A 141 -1.11 -3.89 4.94
N VAL A 142 -2.27 -3.39 4.56
CA VAL A 142 -3.49 -3.43 5.39
C VAL A 142 -4.64 -4.04 4.60
N ASN A 143 -5.24 -5.09 5.14
CA ASN A 143 -6.36 -5.83 4.50
C ASN A 143 -6.05 -6.33 3.06
N ALA A 144 -4.78 -6.57 2.74
CA ALA A 144 -4.40 -7.07 1.43
C ALA A 144 -4.56 -8.58 1.33
N THR A 145 -4.88 -9.08 0.14
CA THR A 145 -4.64 -10.48 -0.18
C THR A 145 -3.15 -10.74 -0.23
N THR A 146 -2.71 -11.82 0.43
CA THR A 146 -1.28 -12.10 0.61
C THR A 146 -0.80 -13.31 -0.19
N THR A 147 -1.70 -13.96 -0.95
CA THR A 147 -1.36 -15.13 -1.78
C THR A 147 -0.44 -14.74 -2.91
N GLY A 148 0.68 -15.42 -3.04
CA GLY A 148 1.65 -15.26 -4.12
C GLY A 148 1.97 -16.58 -4.80
N ARG A 149 2.81 -16.55 -5.83
CA ARG A 149 3.32 -17.77 -6.47
C ARG A 149 4.31 -18.49 -5.53
N PRO A 150 4.26 -19.82 -5.45
CA PRO A 150 5.15 -20.58 -4.58
C PRO A 150 6.64 -20.29 -4.84
N GLY A 151 7.39 -20.04 -3.77
CA GLY A 151 8.84 -19.81 -3.82
C GLY A 151 9.26 -18.37 -4.11
N GLU A 152 8.39 -17.51 -4.63
CA GLU A 152 8.76 -16.14 -4.99
C GLU A 152 8.99 -15.22 -3.78
N ALA A 153 8.46 -15.55 -2.61
CA ALA A 153 8.77 -14.82 -1.36
C ALA A 153 10.27 -14.81 -1.04
N ALA A 154 11.03 -15.80 -1.52
CA ALA A 154 12.49 -15.83 -1.38
C ALA A 154 13.21 -14.65 -2.08
N ASN A 155 12.54 -13.90 -2.94
CA ASN A 155 13.08 -12.70 -3.58
C ASN A 155 12.87 -11.43 -2.73
N ILE A 156 12.00 -11.46 -1.71
CA ILE A 156 11.78 -10.32 -0.81
C ILE A 156 13.03 -10.09 0.04
N ARG A 157 13.57 -8.88 0.02
CA ARG A 157 14.83 -8.50 0.68
C ARG A 157 14.67 -7.44 1.76
N CYS A 158 13.45 -7.15 2.17
CA CYS A 158 13.13 -6.11 3.14
C CYS A 158 12.11 -6.62 4.18
N PRO A 159 11.99 -5.95 5.33
CA PRO A 159 10.93 -6.23 6.29
C PRO A 159 9.54 -6.11 5.67
N VAL A 160 8.64 -7.01 6.07
CA VAL A 160 7.24 -7.04 5.66
C VAL A 160 6.35 -6.95 6.90
N TRP A 161 5.45 -5.99 6.92
CA TRP A 161 4.38 -5.91 7.90
C TRP A 161 3.01 -6.05 7.24
N ALA A 162 2.16 -6.89 7.82
CA ALA A 162 0.77 -7.07 7.38
C ALA A 162 -0.19 -6.82 8.55
N GLY A 163 -1.18 -5.95 8.35
CA GLY A 163 -2.26 -5.68 9.29
C GLY A 163 -3.60 -6.21 8.75
N VAL A 164 -4.27 -7.09 9.52
CA VAL A 164 -5.53 -7.72 9.10
C VAL A 164 -6.57 -7.70 10.20
N GLY A 165 -7.85 -7.64 9.84
CA GLY A 165 -8.95 -7.83 10.77
C GLY A 165 -9.13 -9.31 11.16
N SER A 166 -9.49 -9.60 12.42
CA SER A 166 -9.76 -10.98 12.82
C SER A 166 -11.01 -11.55 12.15
N GLU A 167 -11.96 -10.69 11.81
CA GLU A 167 -13.25 -11.02 11.16
C GLU A 167 -13.23 -10.68 9.65
N ASP A 168 -12.05 -10.47 9.07
CA ASP A 168 -11.90 -10.21 7.64
C ASP A 168 -12.16 -11.50 6.83
N PRO A 169 -13.24 -11.55 6.00
CA PRO A 169 -13.55 -12.74 5.22
C PRO A 169 -12.55 -13.01 4.08
N ILE A 170 -11.78 -11.99 3.67
CA ILE A 170 -10.78 -12.10 2.60
C ILE A 170 -9.47 -12.67 3.15
N MET A 171 -9.19 -12.46 4.45
CA MET A 171 -8.01 -12.98 5.15
C MET A 171 -8.40 -13.92 6.31
N PRO A 172 -9.10 -15.04 6.05
CA PRO A 172 -9.47 -15.99 7.07
C PRO A 172 -8.23 -16.64 7.71
N PRO A 173 -8.36 -17.34 8.86
CA PRO A 173 -7.24 -17.96 9.57
C PRO A 173 -6.30 -18.76 8.66
N ALA A 174 -6.85 -19.59 7.77
CA ALA A 174 -6.04 -20.40 6.86
C ALA A 174 -5.13 -19.58 5.92
N GLN A 175 -5.59 -18.42 5.46
CA GLN A 175 -4.74 -17.52 4.64
C GLN A 175 -3.68 -16.83 5.47
N ARG A 176 -3.98 -16.45 6.70
CA ARG A 176 -3.00 -15.89 7.63
C ARG A 176 -1.89 -16.88 7.95
N ASP A 177 -2.28 -18.14 8.20
CA ASP A 177 -1.34 -19.24 8.44
C ASP A 177 -0.47 -19.51 7.20
N ALA A 178 -1.06 -19.50 6.00
CA ALA A 178 -0.32 -19.67 4.76
C ALA A 178 0.69 -18.54 4.54
N PHE A 179 0.31 -17.28 4.78
CA PHE A 179 1.20 -16.13 4.70
C PHE A 179 2.39 -16.25 5.66
N THR A 180 2.11 -16.56 6.92
CA THR A 180 3.20 -16.67 7.93
C THR A 180 4.13 -17.84 7.62
N ALA A 181 3.60 -18.95 7.13
CA ALA A 181 4.41 -20.10 6.70
C ALA A 181 5.28 -19.76 5.49
N GLU A 182 4.76 -19.03 4.49
CA GLU A 182 5.48 -18.58 3.32
C GLU A 182 6.64 -17.65 3.71
N MET A 183 6.37 -16.61 4.51
CA MET A 183 7.38 -15.65 4.96
C MET A 183 8.47 -16.32 5.80
N GLN A 184 8.08 -17.22 6.70
CA GLN A 184 9.01 -17.99 7.54
C GLN A 184 9.92 -18.90 6.70
N ALA A 185 9.34 -19.62 5.74
CA ALA A 185 10.10 -20.53 4.87
C ALA A 185 11.09 -19.77 3.96
N ALA A 186 10.73 -18.56 3.55
CA ALA A 186 11.56 -17.68 2.74
C ALA A 186 12.65 -16.92 3.54
N GLY A 187 12.63 -16.98 4.88
CA GLY A 187 13.57 -16.25 5.74
C GLY A 187 13.36 -14.72 5.69
N VAL A 188 12.19 -14.27 5.33
CA VAL A 188 11.83 -12.83 5.33
C VAL A 188 11.72 -12.36 6.78
N ASP A 189 12.14 -11.13 7.07
CA ASP A 189 11.78 -10.43 8.31
C ASP A 189 10.32 -9.97 8.19
N TRP A 190 9.42 -10.60 8.98
CA TRP A 190 7.99 -10.33 8.84
C TRP A 190 7.27 -10.14 10.16
N ARG A 191 6.18 -9.38 10.13
CA ARG A 191 5.29 -9.16 11.25
C ARG A 191 3.84 -9.18 10.78
N LEU A 192 2.97 -9.93 11.46
CA LEU A 192 1.52 -9.95 11.21
C LEU A 192 0.78 -9.42 12.44
N THR A 193 0.01 -8.35 12.28
CA THR A 193 -0.87 -7.80 13.31
C THR A 193 -2.32 -8.17 13.01
N VAL A 194 -2.96 -8.90 13.92
CA VAL A 194 -4.38 -9.26 13.82
C VAL A 194 -5.20 -8.36 14.76
N TYR A 195 -6.08 -7.53 14.20
CA TYR A 195 -6.94 -6.62 14.97
C TYR A 195 -8.25 -7.29 15.33
N GLY A 196 -8.44 -7.61 16.63
CA GLY A 196 -9.59 -8.35 17.14
C GLY A 196 -10.93 -7.65 16.88
N GLY A 197 -11.89 -8.37 16.28
CA GLY A 197 -13.22 -7.86 15.93
C GLY A 197 -13.26 -6.90 14.73
N ALA A 198 -12.14 -6.65 14.06
CA ALA A 198 -12.12 -5.82 12.87
C ALA A 198 -12.49 -6.63 11.63
N LEU A 199 -13.32 -6.04 10.78
CA LEU A 199 -13.75 -6.55 9.48
C LEU A 199 -12.76 -6.16 8.36
N HIS A 200 -13.05 -6.55 7.11
CA HIS A 200 -12.33 -6.03 5.94
C HIS A 200 -12.49 -4.51 5.82
N ALA A 201 -11.49 -3.82 5.29
CA ALA A 201 -11.43 -2.36 5.15
C ALA A 201 -11.67 -1.57 6.45
N PHE A 202 -11.34 -2.14 7.63
CA PHE A 202 -11.53 -1.49 8.94
C PHE A 202 -10.84 -0.12 9.05
N HIS A 203 -9.83 0.11 8.23
CA HIS A 203 -9.06 1.35 8.18
C HIS A 203 -9.72 2.45 7.33
N HIS A 204 -10.72 2.09 6.51
CA HIS A 204 -11.39 3.02 5.60
C HIS A 204 -12.58 3.67 6.31
N PRO A 205 -12.67 5.01 6.38
CA PRO A 205 -13.84 5.68 6.94
C PRO A 205 -15.12 5.25 6.21
N PRO A 206 -16.28 5.31 6.89
CA PRO A 206 -17.54 5.10 6.21
C PRO A 206 -17.66 6.05 5.02
N VAL A 207 -17.96 5.51 3.88
CA VAL A 207 -18.36 6.25 2.68
C VAL A 207 -19.85 6.04 2.50
N ASP A 208 -20.53 6.92 1.79
CA ASP A 208 -21.97 6.81 1.47
C ASP A 208 -22.21 5.66 0.48
N HIS A 209 -21.84 4.44 0.87
CA HIS A 209 -21.99 3.24 0.07
C HIS A 209 -22.89 2.24 0.76
N PRO A 210 -23.56 1.35 -0.01
CA PRO A 210 -24.31 0.25 0.55
C PRO A 210 -23.43 -0.58 1.50
N THR A 211 -23.98 -1.02 2.61
CA THR A 211 -23.30 -1.89 3.55
C THR A 211 -22.93 -3.20 2.84
N VAL A 212 -21.65 -3.48 2.72
CA VAL A 212 -21.14 -4.75 2.18
C VAL A 212 -20.89 -5.69 3.36
N PRO A 213 -21.47 -6.90 3.38
CA PRO A 213 -21.23 -7.87 4.44
C PRO A 213 -19.73 -8.17 4.60
N GLY A 214 -19.24 -8.17 5.84
CA GLY A 214 -17.82 -8.40 6.13
C GLY A 214 -16.90 -7.21 5.94
N VAL A 215 -17.43 -6.05 5.54
CA VAL A 215 -16.70 -4.77 5.41
C VAL A 215 -17.19 -3.79 6.47
N GLY A 216 -16.27 -3.10 7.15
CA GLY A 216 -16.68 -2.13 8.16
C GLY A 216 -15.55 -1.38 8.83
N HIS A 217 -15.76 -0.08 9.02
CA HIS A 217 -14.80 0.82 9.68
C HIS A 217 -14.67 0.53 11.18
N HIS A 218 -13.43 0.51 11.66
CA HIS A 218 -13.13 0.41 13.09
C HIS A 218 -12.14 1.52 13.51
N PRO A 219 -12.62 2.68 14.03
CA PRO A 219 -11.78 3.87 14.22
C PRO A 219 -10.54 3.65 15.08
N ARG A 220 -10.63 2.81 16.12
CA ARG A 220 -9.49 2.52 17.00
C ARG A 220 -8.41 1.72 16.26
N HIS A 221 -8.82 0.68 15.50
CA HIS A 221 -7.88 -0.15 14.77
C HIS A 221 -7.33 0.56 13.52
N ALA A 222 -8.11 1.41 12.88
CA ALA A 222 -7.62 2.29 11.82
C ALA A 222 -6.42 3.16 12.31
N ARG A 223 -6.56 3.78 13.49
CA ARG A 223 -5.47 4.56 14.08
C ARG A 223 -4.27 3.72 14.53
N ARG A 224 -4.50 2.47 14.97
CA ARG A 224 -3.40 1.55 15.31
C ARG A 224 -2.63 1.13 14.07
N ALA A 225 -3.33 0.69 13.02
CA ALA A 225 -2.71 0.31 11.76
C ALA A 225 -1.93 1.46 11.12
N TRP A 226 -2.45 2.70 11.21
CA TRP A 226 -1.70 3.88 10.76
C TRP A 226 -0.39 4.07 11.54
N ARG A 227 -0.40 3.89 12.87
CA ARG A 227 0.83 3.95 13.67
C ARG A 227 1.81 2.84 13.28
N ASP A 228 1.33 1.61 13.11
CA ASP A 228 2.17 0.49 12.69
C ASP A 228 2.84 0.76 11.33
N VAL A 229 2.13 1.44 10.39
CA VAL A 229 2.71 1.91 9.12
C VAL A 229 3.80 2.96 9.36
N VAL A 230 3.52 3.97 10.18
CA VAL A 230 4.50 5.04 10.47
C VAL A 230 5.74 4.49 11.17
N ASP A 231 5.55 3.56 12.11
CA ASP A 231 6.64 2.91 12.84
C ASP A 231 7.52 2.07 11.89
N LEU A 232 6.92 1.31 10.98
CA LEU A 232 7.64 0.57 9.93
C LEU A 232 8.49 1.51 9.05
N LEU A 233 7.91 2.63 8.62
CA LEU A 233 8.62 3.61 7.80
C LEU A 233 9.76 4.29 8.57
N ALA A 234 9.54 4.63 9.83
CA ALA A 234 10.57 5.23 10.68
C ALA A 234 11.75 4.27 10.93
N GLU A 235 11.48 2.98 11.04
CA GLU A 235 12.50 1.93 11.21
C GLU A 235 13.31 1.71 9.93
N CYS A 236 12.64 1.57 8.77
CA CYS A 236 13.27 1.08 7.53
C CYS A 236 13.73 2.18 6.57
N VAL A 237 13.07 3.35 6.59
CA VAL A 237 13.36 4.50 5.72
C VAL A 237 13.30 5.82 6.52
N PRO A 238 14.10 5.96 7.59
CA PRO A 238 14.03 7.12 8.49
C PRO A 238 14.24 8.43 7.73
N VAL A 239 13.48 9.47 8.08
CA VAL A 239 13.67 10.82 7.57
C VAL A 239 14.69 11.54 8.46
N GLU A 240 15.78 12.02 7.87
CA GLU A 240 16.80 12.78 8.59
C GLU A 240 16.22 14.08 9.15
N GLY A 241 16.38 14.30 10.46
CA GLY A 241 15.83 15.47 11.17
C GLY A 241 14.37 15.35 11.56
N GLY A 242 13.72 14.19 11.36
CA GLY A 242 12.42 13.85 11.91
C GLY A 242 12.50 13.63 13.41
N LEU A 243 11.41 13.91 14.13
CA LEU A 243 11.28 13.81 15.58
C LEU A 243 11.98 12.55 16.10
N GLY A 244 13.09 12.79 16.81
CA GLY A 244 13.91 11.76 17.41
C GLY A 244 13.10 10.89 18.37
N ALA A 245 13.60 9.67 18.55
CA ALA A 245 13.19 8.65 19.50
C ALA A 245 12.90 9.18 20.89
#